data_8cb904ec27abd07d61e221b069277176
#
_entry.id   8cb904ec27abd07d61e221b069277176
#
_cell.length_a   1.000
_cell.length_b   1.000
_cell.length_c   1.000
_cell.angle_alpha   90.00
_cell.angle_beta   90.00
_cell.angle_gamma   90.00
#
_symmetry.space_group_name_H-M   'P 1'
#
loop_
_entity.id
_entity.type
_entity.pdbx_description
1 polymer ?
#
loop_
_entity_poly.entity_id
_entity_poly.type
_entity_poly.pdbx_seq_one_letter_code
_entity_poly.pdbx_strand_id
1 'polypeptide(L)'
;LIEKAVSFALNHLSEREAAFSQKALVVEAVRYAFEEAGGSITKEQVETELTKRSDTLSAEYSDGTRWTTQAALETEKRILQNIDDGKGQHQPFATPKQVQDFLDTKPRLTQGQKDAITLISTTKDSFVAIQGLAGTGKSTLLESNIEFIQLVKEASQQPEQSVIGLAPTHAAVAELESKGVKAQTLDSLLSDIRQGNREASDYQHTLFFLD
;
A
#
# COMPACT_ATOMS: atom_id res chain seq x y z
N LEU A 1 -1.60 27.00 -21.91
CA LEU A 1 -1.84 27.12 -20.47
C LEU A 1 -2.82 26.07 -19.98
N ILE A 2 -4.03 25.99 -20.52
CA ILE A 2 -5.11 25.08 -20.09
C ILE A 2 -4.66 23.63 -20.09
N GLU A 3 -4.10 23.13 -21.20
CA GLU A 3 -3.61 21.77 -21.34
C GLU A 3 -2.57 21.42 -20.24
N LYS A 4 -1.60 22.32 -19.99
CA LYS A 4 -0.60 22.12 -18.93
C LYS A 4 -1.23 22.11 -17.54
N ALA A 5 -2.18 22.98 -17.27
CA ALA A 5 -2.87 23.06 -16.00
C ALA A 5 -3.71 21.80 -15.71
N VAL A 6 -4.43 21.31 -16.72
CA VAL A 6 -5.21 20.07 -16.62
C VAL A 6 -4.28 18.86 -16.45
N SER A 7 -3.19 18.77 -17.21
CA SER A 7 -2.21 17.68 -17.08
C SER A 7 -1.54 17.67 -15.70
N PHE A 8 -1.18 18.84 -15.16
CA PHE A 8 -0.66 18.96 -13.81
C PHE A 8 -1.68 18.48 -12.78
N ALA A 9 -2.92 18.96 -12.86
CA ALA A 9 -3.98 18.57 -11.91
C ALA A 9 -4.25 17.07 -11.93
N LEU A 10 -4.32 16.46 -13.12
CA LEU A 10 -4.48 15.02 -13.28
C LEU A 10 -3.34 14.24 -12.62
N ASN A 11 -2.10 14.60 -12.89
CA ASN A 11 -0.94 13.93 -12.32
C ASN A 11 -0.89 14.08 -10.79
N HIS A 12 -1.05 15.31 -10.30
CA HIS A 12 -0.99 15.61 -8.87
C HIS A 12 -2.07 14.89 -8.06
N LEU A 13 -3.30 14.84 -8.58
CA LEU A 13 -4.38 14.12 -7.91
C LEU A 13 -4.20 12.60 -7.99
N SER A 14 -3.72 12.08 -9.14
CA SER A 14 -3.48 10.65 -9.33
C SER A 14 -2.37 10.08 -8.43
N GLU A 15 -1.49 10.92 -7.88
CA GLU A 15 -0.49 10.49 -6.88
C GLU A 15 -1.13 10.05 -5.54
N ARG A 16 -2.33 10.54 -5.27
CA ARG A 16 -2.99 10.34 -3.96
C ARG A 16 -4.29 9.55 -4.04
N GLU A 17 -4.99 9.65 -5.15
CA GLU A 17 -6.31 9.05 -5.34
C GLU A 17 -6.41 8.39 -6.71
N ALA A 18 -6.90 7.15 -6.76
CA ALA A 18 -7.16 6.46 -8.01
C ALA A 18 -8.29 7.12 -8.82
N ALA A 19 -9.24 7.76 -8.14
CA ALA A 19 -10.33 8.53 -8.75
C ALA A 19 -10.69 9.74 -7.89
N PHE A 20 -10.79 10.90 -8.49
CA PHE A 20 -11.01 12.19 -7.84
C PHE A 20 -12.20 12.94 -8.40
N SER A 21 -12.79 13.85 -7.62
CA SER A 21 -13.95 14.61 -8.05
C SER A 21 -13.59 15.65 -9.13
N GLN A 22 -14.53 15.92 -10.03
CA GLN A 22 -14.38 17.00 -11.01
C GLN A 22 -14.08 18.34 -10.34
N LYS A 23 -14.68 18.60 -9.17
CA LYS A 23 -14.43 19.81 -8.39
C LYS A 23 -12.95 19.92 -7.97
N ALA A 24 -12.37 18.85 -7.45
CA ALA A 24 -10.96 18.83 -7.04
C ALA A 24 -10.04 19.11 -8.25
N LEU A 25 -10.33 18.47 -9.39
CA LEU A 25 -9.56 18.66 -10.61
C LEU A 25 -9.62 20.11 -11.11
N VAL A 26 -10.80 20.71 -11.15
CA VAL A 26 -10.97 22.12 -11.54
C VAL A 26 -10.19 23.05 -10.61
N VAL A 27 -10.31 22.86 -9.31
CA VAL A 27 -9.60 23.66 -8.31
C VAL A 27 -8.09 23.60 -8.51
N GLU A 28 -7.55 22.38 -8.69
CA GLU A 28 -6.12 22.17 -8.85
C GLU A 28 -5.59 22.76 -10.17
N ALA A 29 -6.34 22.61 -11.27
CA ALA A 29 -5.98 23.18 -12.55
C ALA A 29 -6.00 24.73 -12.52
N VAL A 30 -7.00 25.33 -11.90
CA VAL A 30 -7.09 26.80 -11.75
C VAL A 30 -5.97 27.31 -10.84
N ARG A 31 -5.67 26.63 -9.75
CA ARG A 31 -4.58 26.97 -8.83
C ARG A 31 -3.24 26.97 -9.58
N TYR A 32 -2.93 25.90 -10.29
CA TYR A 32 -1.70 25.83 -11.08
C TYR A 32 -1.60 26.96 -12.13
N ALA A 33 -2.69 27.24 -12.84
CA ALA A 33 -2.70 28.30 -13.85
C ALA A 33 -2.37 29.67 -13.24
N PHE A 34 -2.87 29.96 -12.03
CA PHE A 34 -2.65 31.22 -11.35
C PHE A 34 -1.26 31.31 -10.70
N GLU A 35 -0.88 30.30 -9.90
CA GLU A 35 0.33 30.36 -9.06
C GLU A 35 1.60 30.09 -9.88
N GLU A 36 1.58 29.08 -10.76
CA GLU A 36 2.78 28.59 -11.43
C GLU A 36 2.95 29.15 -12.86
N ALA A 37 1.85 29.47 -13.52
CA ALA A 37 1.89 29.91 -14.92
C ALA A 37 1.49 31.40 -15.12
N GLY A 38 1.17 32.11 -14.04
CA GLY A 38 0.86 33.56 -14.08
C GLY A 38 -0.35 33.94 -14.94
N GLY A 39 -1.27 32.98 -15.15
CA GLY A 39 -2.48 33.15 -15.95
C GLY A 39 -3.75 32.75 -15.22
N SER A 40 -4.88 32.91 -15.87
CA SER A 40 -6.18 32.45 -15.35
C SER A 40 -6.89 31.58 -16.38
N ILE A 41 -7.58 30.55 -15.87
CA ILE A 41 -8.46 29.68 -16.65
C ILE A 41 -9.79 29.55 -15.94
N THR A 42 -10.85 29.26 -16.70
CA THR A 42 -12.19 29.08 -16.13
C THR A 42 -12.53 27.60 -15.97
N LYS A 43 -13.54 27.32 -15.17
CA LYS A 43 -14.09 25.96 -15.01
C LYS A 43 -14.49 25.37 -16.37
N GLU A 44 -15.21 26.13 -17.18
CA GLU A 44 -15.71 25.70 -18.50
C GLU A 44 -14.56 25.35 -19.46
N GLN A 45 -13.45 26.07 -19.35
CA GLN A 45 -12.25 25.77 -20.15
C GLN A 45 -11.61 24.44 -19.70
N VAL A 46 -11.54 24.19 -18.40
CA VAL A 46 -11.04 22.92 -17.86
C VAL A 46 -11.94 21.75 -18.30
N GLU A 47 -13.26 21.89 -18.15
CA GLU A 47 -14.23 20.87 -18.57
C GLU A 47 -14.15 20.60 -20.07
N THR A 48 -14.05 21.64 -20.89
CA THR A 48 -13.87 21.49 -22.34
C THR A 48 -12.58 20.77 -22.68
N GLU A 49 -11.49 21.03 -21.98
CA GLU A 49 -10.21 20.36 -22.19
C GLU A 49 -10.30 18.88 -21.82
N LEU A 50 -10.96 18.55 -20.72
CA LEU A 50 -11.16 17.16 -20.29
C LEU A 50 -11.93 16.33 -21.32
N THR A 51 -12.95 16.92 -21.97
CA THR A 51 -13.74 16.21 -23.00
C THR A 51 -12.94 15.90 -24.29
N LYS A 52 -11.84 16.60 -24.53
CA LYS A 52 -10.96 16.36 -25.69
C LYS A 52 -9.92 15.25 -25.43
N ARG A 53 -9.71 14.90 -24.16
CA ARG A 53 -8.64 13.98 -23.78
C ARG A 53 -9.07 12.54 -23.93
N SER A 54 -8.20 11.73 -24.52
CA SER A 54 -8.37 10.28 -24.62
C SER A 54 -7.69 9.50 -23.51
N ASP A 55 -6.87 10.18 -22.68
CA ASP A 55 -6.12 9.58 -21.58
C ASP A 55 -6.84 9.65 -20.23
N THR A 56 -8.07 10.14 -20.23
CA THR A 56 -8.92 10.26 -19.04
C THR A 56 -10.23 9.50 -19.19
N LEU A 57 -10.77 9.08 -18.06
CA LEU A 57 -12.06 8.40 -17.94
C LEU A 57 -12.90 9.10 -16.88
N SER A 58 -14.20 9.13 -17.05
CA SER A 58 -15.13 9.67 -16.05
C SER A 58 -16.32 8.75 -15.86
N ALA A 59 -16.90 8.81 -14.66
CA ALA A 59 -18.15 8.16 -14.32
C ALA A 59 -18.99 9.04 -13.40
N GLU A 60 -20.31 8.94 -13.56
CA GLU A 60 -21.27 9.64 -12.71
C GLU A 60 -21.54 8.84 -11.46
N TYR A 61 -21.49 9.51 -10.31
CA TYR A 61 -21.85 8.98 -8.99
C TYR A 61 -22.92 9.84 -8.35
N SER A 62 -23.50 9.39 -7.26
CA SER A 62 -24.54 10.13 -6.51
C SER A 62 -24.06 11.48 -5.98
N ASP A 63 -22.75 11.63 -5.78
CA ASP A 63 -22.06 12.85 -5.28
C ASP A 63 -21.40 13.67 -6.40
N GLY A 64 -21.60 13.29 -7.66
CA GLY A 64 -21.10 13.98 -8.85
C GLY A 64 -20.14 13.17 -9.72
N THR A 65 -19.62 13.81 -10.76
CA THR A 65 -18.68 13.18 -11.69
C THR A 65 -17.32 12.95 -11.04
N ARG A 66 -16.81 11.74 -11.17
CA ARG A 66 -15.43 11.39 -10.81
C ARG A 66 -14.60 11.10 -12.05
N TRP A 67 -13.33 11.44 -11.96
CA TRP A 67 -12.35 11.30 -13.03
C TRP A 67 -11.19 10.42 -12.58
N THR A 68 -10.62 9.69 -13.53
CA THR A 68 -9.36 8.96 -13.37
C THR A 68 -8.55 9.04 -14.67
N THR A 69 -7.29 8.69 -14.63
CA THR A 69 -6.46 8.54 -15.82
C THR A 69 -6.44 7.10 -16.30
N GLN A 70 -6.22 6.87 -17.59
CA GLN A 70 -6.03 5.54 -18.15
C GLN A 70 -4.85 4.83 -17.45
N ALA A 71 -3.76 5.56 -17.18
CA ALA A 71 -2.60 5.03 -16.49
C ALA A 71 -2.91 4.57 -15.05
N ALA A 72 -3.73 5.33 -14.30
CA ALA A 72 -4.18 4.94 -12.96
C ALA A 72 -5.02 3.67 -13.02
N LEU A 73 -5.98 3.58 -13.96
CA LEU A 73 -6.80 2.38 -14.14
C LEU A 73 -5.96 1.15 -14.51
N GLU A 74 -4.96 1.29 -15.36
CA GLU A 74 -4.04 0.21 -15.72
C GLU A 74 -3.19 -0.23 -14.52
N THR A 75 -2.79 0.71 -13.67
CA THR A 75 -2.07 0.42 -12.43
C THR A 75 -2.94 -0.38 -11.47
N GLU A 76 -4.20 0.02 -11.25
CA GLU A 76 -5.16 -0.71 -10.42
C GLU A 76 -5.40 -2.14 -10.96
N LYS A 77 -5.60 -2.29 -12.26
CA LYS A 77 -5.75 -3.61 -12.90
C LYS A 77 -4.52 -4.50 -12.67
N ARG A 78 -3.32 -3.92 -12.77
CA ARG A 78 -2.07 -4.65 -12.54
C ARG A 78 -1.90 -5.06 -11.08
N ILE A 79 -2.32 -4.20 -10.12
CA ILE A 79 -2.34 -4.56 -8.70
C ILE A 79 -3.24 -5.78 -8.47
N LEU A 80 -4.47 -5.75 -8.99
CA LEU A 80 -5.41 -6.88 -8.87
C LEU A 80 -4.86 -8.15 -9.51
N GLN A 81 -4.24 -8.04 -10.68
CA GLN A 81 -3.60 -9.18 -11.35
C GLN A 81 -2.46 -9.75 -10.51
N ASN A 82 -1.58 -8.91 -9.96
CA ASN A 82 -0.49 -9.37 -9.09
C ASN A 82 -1.01 -10.09 -7.84
N ILE A 83 -2.11 -9.60 -7.24
CA ILE A 83 -2.76 -10.26 -6.11
C ILE A 83 -3.29 -11.63 -6.52
N ASP A 84 -3.94 -11.74 -7.68
CA ASP A 84 -4.50 -12.99 -8.17
C ASP A 84 -3.41 -14.00 -8.53
N ASP A 85 -2.37 -13.57 -9.21
CA ASP A 85 -1.19 -14.38 -9.54
C ASP A 85 -0.42 -14.83 -8.30
N GLY A 86 -0.49 -14.05 -7.21
CA GLY A 86 0.15 -14.34 -5.93
C GLY A 86 -0.59 -15.38 -5.06
N LYS A 87 -1.77 -15.84 -5.46
CA LYS A 87 -2.52 -16.84 -4.68
C LYS A 87 -1.86 -18.20 -4.71
N GLY A 88 -1.72 -18.82 -3.55
CA GLY A 88 -1.22 -20.19 -3.42
C GLY A 88 0.25 -20.40 -3.81
N GLN A 89 1.04 -19.33 -3.93
CA GLN A 89 2.43 -19.38 -4.43
C GLN A 89 3.46 -19.79 -3.38
N HIS A 90 3.09 -19.77 -2.08
CA HIS A 90 4.01 -20.01 -0.99
C HIS A 90 3.62 -21.22 -0.12
N GLN A 91 4.58 -21.71 0.64
CA GLN A 91 4.28 -22.60 1.74
C GLN A 91 3.89 -21.78 2.98
N PRO A 92 2.93 -22.26 3.78
CA PRO A 92 2.59 -21.58 5.04
C PRO A 92 3.82 -21.42 5.91
N PHE A 93 3.89 -20.27 6.58
CA PHE A 93 4.97 -19.95 7.51
C PHE A 93 4.96 -20.88 8.73
N ALA A 94 3.77 -21.24 9.21
CA ALA A 94 3.58 -22.13 10.33
C ALA A 94 2.41 -23.09 10.11
N THR A 95 2.42 -24.20 10.86
CA THR A 95 1.28 -25.12 10.89
C THR A 95 0.16 -24.56 11.77
N PRO A 96 -1.11 -24.94 11.53
CA PRO A 96 -2.22 -24.53 12.39
C PRO A 96 -2.01 -24.87 13.87
N LYS A 97 -1.33 -25.98 14.18
CA LYS A 97 -1.00 -26.38 15.54
C LYS A 97 -0.03 -25.39 16.20
N GLN A 98 1.05 -25.03 15.52
CA GLN A 98 2.03 -24.05 16.05
C GLN A 98 1.36 -22.69 16.33
N VAL A 99 0.46 -22.26 15.44
CA VAL A 99 -0.30 -21.03 15.65
C VAL A 99 -1.19 -21.16 16.89
N GLN A 100 -1.93 -22.27 17.04
CA GLN A 100 -2.82 -22.46 18.18
C GLN A 100 -2.03 -22.51 19.49
N ASP A 101 -0.94 -23.27 19.53
CA ASP A 101 -0.07 -23.38 20.71
C ASP A 101 0.45 -21.99 21.14
N PHE A 102 0.82 -21.12 20.19
CA PHE A 102 1.21 -19.74 20.47
C PHE A 102 0.04 -18.89 20.98
N LEU A 103 -1.11 -18.94 20.30
CA LEU A 103 -2.30 -18.15 20.68
C LEU A 103 -2.83 -18.48 22.06
N ASP A 104 -2.67 -19.71 22.52
CA ASP A 104 -3.04 -20.15 23.87
C ASP A 104 -2.19 -19.44 24.93
N THR A 105 -0.97 -19.02 24.60
CA THR A 105 -0.12 -18.22 25.49
C THR A 105 -0.51 -16.73 25.51
N LYS A 106 -1.42 -16.30 24.61
CA LYS A 106 -1.82 -14.90 24.41
C LYS A 106 -3.30 -14.63 24.72
N PRO A 107 -3.75 -14.81 25.97
CA PRO A 107 -5.17 -14.69 26.32
C PRO A 107 -5.73 -13.27 26.17
N ARG A 108 -4.86 -12.24 26.09
CA ARG A 108 -5.28 -10.83 25.95
C ARG A 108 -5.56 -10.40 24.51
N LEU A 109 -5.18 -11.22 23.52
CA LEU A 109 -5.48 -10.90 22.12
C LEU A 109 -6.98 -11.05 21.86
N THR A 110 -7.54 -10.09 21.14
CA THR A 110 -8.93 -10.16 20.67
C THR A 110 -9.06 -11.27 19.61
N GLN A 111 -10.29 -11.73 19.37
CA GLN A 111 -10.53 -12.76 18.35
C GLN A 111 -10.03 -12.30 16.99
N GLY A 112 -10.32 -11.04 16.57
CA GLY A 112 -9.84 -10.51 15.30
C GLY A 112 -8.31 -10.47 15.16
N GLN A 113 -7.58 -10.21 16.25
CA GLN A 113 -6.12 -10.29 16.27
C GLN A 113 -5.63 -11.73 16.12
N LYS A 114 -6.28 -12.69 16.80
CA LYS A 114 -5.97 -14.12 16.68
C LYS A 114 -6.23 -14.62 15.25
N ASP A 115 -7.35 -14.23 14.66
CA ASP A 115 -7.70 -14.58 13.28
C ASP A 115 -6.67 -14.02 12.29
N ALA A 116 -6.24 -12.76 12.49
CA ALA A 116 -5.22 -12.13 11.65
C ALA A 116 -3.84 -12.85 11.76
N ILE A 117 -3.39 -13.19 12.97
CA ILE A 117 -2.15 -13.97 13.17
C ILE A 117 -2.27 -15.33 12.47
N THR A 118 -3.41 -16.00 12.62
CA THR A 118 -3.66 -17.28 11.96
C THR A 118 -3.58 -17.12 10.43
N LEU A 119 -4.27 -16.14 9.88
CA LEU A 119 -4.27 -15.87 8.45
C LEU A 119 -2.85 -15.63 7.92
N ILE A 120 -2.10 -14.69 8.52
CA ILE A 120 -0.74 -14.34 8.09
C ILE A 120 0.18 -15.57 8.14
N SER A 121 0.04 -16.40 9.15
CA SER A 121 0.95 -17.52 9.41
C SER A 121 0.66 -18.77 8.58
N THR A 122 -0.61 -18.96 8.18
CA THR A 122 -1.06 -20.19 7.48
C THR A 122 -1.44 -19.97 6.02
N THR A 123 -1.41 -18.73 5.52
CA THR A 123 -1.69 -18.44 4.12
C THR A 123 -0.62 -19.02 3.20
N LYS A 124 -1.04 -19.32 1.98
CA LYS A 124 -0.15 -19.64 0.87
C LYS A 124 -0.03 -18.49 -0.13
N ASP A 125 -0.72 -17.39 0.12
CA ASP A 125 -0.80 -16.26 -0.80
C ASP A 125 0.36 -15.29 -0.55
N SER A 126 0.82 -14.65 -1.62
CA SER A 126 1.90 -13.65 -1.55
C SER A 126 1.45 -12.35 -0.84
N PHE A 127 0.15 -12.08 -0.82
CA PHE A 127 -0.38 -10.82 -0.30
C PHE A 127 -1.50 -11.10 0.72
N VAL A 128 -1.40 -10.45 1.88
CA VAL A 128 -2.43 -10.45 2.92
C VAL A 128 -2.69 -9.01 3.33
N ALA A 129 -3.95 -8.59 3.31
CA ALA A 129 -4.36 -7.29 3.79
C ALA A 129 -5.14 -7.42 5.10
N ILE A 130 -4.71 -6.70 6.13
CA ILE A 130 -5.39 -6.64 7.43
C ILE A 130 -5.94 -5.24 7.63
N GLN A 131 -7.26 -5.13 7.64
CA GLN A 131 -7.94 -3.86 7.89
C GLN A 131 -8.40 -3.77 9.34
N GLY A 132 -8.14 -2.63 9.96
CA GLY A 132 -8.63 -2.31 11.30
C GLY A 132 -8.75 -0.81 11.51
N LEU A 133 -9.79 -0.39 12.22
CA LEU A 133 -9.99 1.01 12.60
C LEU A 133 -8.85 1.53 13.50
N ALA A 134 -8.75 2.84 13.66
CA ALA A 134 -7.81 3.41 14.64
C ALA A 134 -8.13 2.89 16.05
N GLY A 135 -7.09 2.57 16.82
CA GLY A 135 -7.24 2.06 18.20
C GLY A 135 -7.64 0.59 18.33
N THR A 136 -7.76 -0.19 17.24
CA THR A 136 -8.12 -1.62 17.31
C THR A 136 -6.95 -2.54 17.69
N GLY A 137 -5.78 -1.96 17.99
CA GLY A 137 -4.60 -2.72 18.43
C GLY A 137 -3.81 -3.36 17.28
N LYS A 138 -3.73 -2.68 16.11
CA LYS A 138 -2.86 -3.11 15.00
C LYS A 138 -1.38 -3.22 15.42
N SER A 139 -0.90 -2.30 16.25
CA SER A 139 0.46 -2.36 16.80
C SER A 139 0.68 -3.61 17.66
N THR A 140 -0.28 -3.96 18.52
CA THR A 140 -0.22 -5.19 19.33
C THR A 140 -0.27 -6.45 18.47
N LEU A 141 -1.07 -6.44 17.40
CA LEU A 141 -1.10 -7.51 16.40
C LEU A 141 0.28 -7.68 15.75
N LEU A 142 0.90 -6.59 15.31
CA LEU A 142 2.21 -6.60 14.67
C LEU A 142 3.28 -7.16 15.62
N GLU A 143 3.36 -6.67 16.87
CA GLU A 143 4.29 -7.16 17.89
C GLU A 143 4.12 -8.65 18.14
N SER A 144 2.88 -9.13 18.31
CA SER A 144 2.59 -10.54 18.53
C SER A 144 2.95 -11.41 17.32
N ASN A 145 2.76 -10.88 16.11
CA ASN A 145 3.13 -11.58 14.88
C ASN A 145 4.66 -11.72 14.75
N ILE A 146 5.40 -10.65 15.04
CA ILE A 146 6.86 -10.65 15.01
C ILE A 146 7.41 -11.67 16.03
N GLU A 147 6.87 -11.65 17.26
CA GLU A 147 7.24 -12.60 18.30
C GLU A 147 7.00 -14.04 17.83
N PHE A 148 5.85 -14.32 17.23
CA PHE A 148 5.52 -15.65 16.72
C PHE A 148 6.48 -16.07 15.60
N ILE A 149 6.78 -15.18 14.66
CA ILE A 149 7.73 -15.44 13.56
C ILE A 149 9.12 -15.79 14.12
N GLN A 150 9.59 -15.06 15.12
CA GLN A 150 10.87 -15.33 15.77
C GLN A 150 10.88 -16.72 16.44
N LEU A 151 9.82 -17.09 17.16
CA LEU A 151 9.68 -18.40 17.78
C LEU A 151 9.70 -19.55 16.75
N VAL A 152 8.97 -19.40 15.65
CA VAL A 152 8.95 -20.41 14.57
C VAL A 152 10.33 -20.53 13.91
N LYS A 153 11.00 -19.41 13.68
CA LYS A 153 12.35 -19.38 13.11
C LYS A 153 13.37 -20.10 13.99
N GLU A 154 13.34 -19.85 15.29
CA GLU A 154 14.22 -20.52 16.25
C GLU A 154 13.95 -22.03 16.32
N ALA A 155 12.67 -22.42 16.28
CA ALA A 155 12.27 -23.82 16.34
C ALA A 155 12.60 -24.61 15.06
N SER A 156 12.54 -23.97 13.90
CA SER A 156 12.72 -24.64 12.59
C SER A 156 14.18 -24.75 12.13
N GLN A 157 15.11 -24.10 12.82
CA GLN A 157 16.51 -23.96 12.41
C GLN A 157 16.68 -23.44 10.95
N GLN A 158 15.67 -22.73 10.45
CA GLN A 158 15.73 -22.09 9.12
C GLN A 158 16.21 -20.64 9.27
N PRO A 159 17.51 -20.37 9.06
CA PRO A 159 18.08 -19.06 9.32
C PRO A 159 17.69 -17.99 8.29
N GLU A 160 17.12 -18.39 7.16
CA GLU A 160 16.99 -17.53 5.97
C GLU A 160 15.74 -16.65 5.94
N GLN A 161 14.74 -16.90 6.78
CA GLN A 161 13.56 -16.04 6.78
C GLN A 161 13.86 -14.70 7.46
N SER A 162 13.68 -13.62 6.74
CA SER A 162 13.81 -12.26 7.25
C SER A 162 12.46 -11.56 7.32
N VAL A 163 12.35 -10.61 8.24
CA VAL A 163 11.19 -9.73 8.38
C VAL A 163 11.67 -8.30 8.17
N ILE A 164 11.03 -7.59 7.28
CA ILE A 164 11.34 -6.18 7.00
C ILE A 164 10.06 -5.36 7.10
N GLY A 165 10.10 -4.33 7.93
CA GLY A 165 9.05 -3.32 8.00
C GLY A 165 9.24 -2.27 6.91
N LEU A 166 8.16 -1.90 6.24
CA LEU A 166 8.13 -0.82 5.26
C LEU A 166 7.11 0.22 5.71
N ALA A 167 7.49 1.48 5.66
CA ALA A 167 6.59 2.57 6.03
C ALA A 167 6.78 3.79 5.11
N PRO A 168 5.79 4.68 4.99
CA PRO A 168 5.90 5.85 4.11
C PRO A 168 6.82 6.95 4.68
N THR A 169 7.08 6.95 5.99
CA THR A 169 7.85 8.01 6.65
C THR A 169 8.91 7.45 7.61
N HIS A 170 9.98 8.23 7.86
CA HIS A 170 10.99 7.87 8.85
C HIS A 170 10.44 7.76 10.28
N ALA A 171 9.41 8.52 10.63
CA ALA A 171 8.77 8.42 11.95
C ALA A 171 8.08 7.04 12.11
N ALA A 172 7.37 6.58 11.10
CA ALA A 172 6.74 5.26 11.10
C ALA A 172 7.80 4.12 11.05
N VAL A 173 8.92 4.31 10.35
CA VAL A 173 10.07 3.40 10.40
C VAL A 173 10.60 3.27 11.84
N ALA A 174 10.85 4.39 12.53
CA ALA A 174 11.32 4.36 13.91
C ALA A 174 10.33 3.65 14.86
N GLU A 175 9.02 3.79 14.62
CA GLU A 175 8.00 3.06 15.37
C GLU A 175 8.10 1.55 15.15
N LEU A 176 8.27 1.08 13.92
CA LEU A 176 8.49 -0.34 13.60
C LEU A 176 9.78 -0.87 14.23
N GLU A 177 10.87 -0.11 14.17
CA GLU A 177 12.16 -0.48 14.77
C GLU A 177 12.07 -0.58 16.31
N SER A 178 11.28 0.28 16.94
CA SER A 178 11.03 0.21 18.40
C SER A 178 10.34 -1.09 18.83
N LYS A 179 9.67 -1.76 17.89
CA LYS A 179 9.01 -3.07 18.08
C LYS A 179 9.93 -4.26 17.72
N GLY A 180 11.19 -4.00 17.42
CA GLY A 180 12.19 -5.03 17.09
C GLY A 180 12.16 -5.50 15.64
N VAL A 181 11.52 -4.77 14.73
CA VAL A 181 11.53 -5.05 13.30
C VAL A 181 12.61 -4.22 12.62
N LYS A 182 13.45 -4.84 11.83
CA LYS A 182 14.30 -4.10 10.90
C LYS A 182 13.41 -3.41 9.87
N ALA A 183 13.46 -2.09 9.78
CA ALA A 183 12.56 -1.34 8.91
C ALA A 183 13.30 -0.30 8.06
N GLN A 184 12.65 0.10 6.97
CA GLN A 184 13.10 1.19 6.09
C GLN A 184 11.90 1.85 5.41
N THR A 185 12.10 3.00 4.80
CA THR A 185 11.03 3.61 4.02
C THR A 185 10.81 2.85 2.72
N LEU A 186 9.56 2.83 2.26
CA LEU A 186 9.21 2.23 0.96
C LEU A 186 10.02 2.89 -0.18
N ASP A 187 10.18 4.21 -0.14
CA ASP A 187 10.97 4.93 -1.14
C ASP A 187 12.44 4.51 -1.14
N SER A 188 13.05 4.26 0.03
CA SER A 188 14.41 3.75 0.12
C SER A 188 14.54 2.38 -0.55
N LEU A 189 13.63 1.44 -0.25
CA LEU A 189 13.61 0.13 -0.88
C LEU A 189 13.49 0.23 -2.40
N LEU A 190 12.53 1.03 -2.88
CA LEU A 190 12.31 1.20 -4.31
C LEU A 190 13.49 1.89 -5.01
N SER A 191 14.17 2.82 -4.32
CA SER A 191 15.38 3.47 -4.83
C SER A 191 16.53 2.49 -4.98
N ASP A 192 16.76 1.64 -3.98
CA ASP A 192 17.82 0.62 -4.02
C ASP A 192 17.60 -0.36 -5.17
N ILE A 193 16.35 -0.81 -5.39
CA ILE A 193 16.01 -1.68 -6.51
C ILE A 193 16.21 -0.97 -7.86
N ARG A 194 15.76 0.28 -7.99
CA ARG A 194 15.91 1.06 -9.25
C ARG A 194 17.36 1.34 -9.60
N GLN A 195 18.21 1.51 -8.61
CA GLN A 195 19.66 1.76 -8.77
C GLN A 195 20.46 0.47 -8.99
N GLY A 196 19.84 -0.70 -8.88
CA GLY A 196 20.50 -1.99 -8.98
C GLY A 196 21.35 -2.35 -7.76
N ASN A 197 21.17 -1.65 -6.63
CA ASN A 197 21.84 -1.96 -5.38
C ASN A 197 21.27 -3.22 -4.72
N ARG A 198 20.03 -3.57 -5.09
CA ARG A 198 19.27 -4.74 -4.63
C ARG A 198 18.46 -5.34 -5.77
N GLU A 199 18.30 -6.66 -5.73
CA GLU A 199 17.47 -7.40 -6.66
C GLU A 199 16.32 -8.09 -5.92
N ALA A 200 15.26 -8.46 -6.66
CA ALA A 200 14.13 -9.21 -6.09
C ALA A 200 14.57 -10.54 -5.46
N SER A 201 15.62 -11.15 -6.00
CA SER A 201 16.24 -12.37 -5.48
C SER A 201 16.78 -12.25 -4.06
N ASP A 202 17.19 -11.04 -3.63
CA ASP A 202 17.67 -10.78 -2.27
C ASP A 202 16.57 -10.94 -1.21
N TYR A 203 15.32 -10.96 -1.65
CA TYR A 203 14.13 -10.97 -0.78
C TYR A 203 13.29 -12.24 -0.90
N GLN A 204 13.81 -13.32 -1.50
CA GLN A 204 13.06 -14.57 -1.74
C GLN A 204 12.44 -15.19 -0.48
N HIS A 205 13.06 -14.97 0.69
CA HIS A 205 12.58 -15.49 1.97
C HIS A 205 12.24 -14.36 2.96
N THR A 206 11.77 -13.24 2.42
CA THR A 206 11.47 -12.06 3.23
C THR A 206 9.97 -11.84 3.34
N LEU A 207 9.49 -11.70 4.57
CA LEU A 207 8.14 -11.22 4.86
C LEU A 207 8.20 -9.69 5.05
N PHE A 208 7.44 -8.98 4.25
CA PHE A 208 7.31 -7.53 4.37
C PHE A 208 6.04 -7.17 5.15
N PHE A 209 6.20 -6.31 6.14
CA PHE A 209 5.09 -5.61 6.78
C PHE A 209 5.06 -4.17 6.24
N LEU A 210 4.00 -3.83 5.53
CA LEU A 210 3.76 -2.47 5.04
C LEU A 210 2.71 -1.81 5.94
N ASP A 211 3.08 -0.70 6.59
CA ASP A 211 2.21 0.11 7.45
C ASP A 211 1.74 1.39 6.74
#